data_1606944c811e0beeecab3a795a812846
#
_entry.id   1606944c811e0beeecab3a795a812846
#
_cell.length_a   1.000
_cell.length_b   1.000
_cell.length_c   1.000
_cell.angle_alpha   90.00
_cell.angle_beta   90.00
_cell.angle_gamma   90.00
#
_symmetry.space_group_name_H-M   'P 1'
#
loop_
_entity.id
_entity.type
_entity.pdbx_description
1 polymer ?
#
loop_
_entity_poly.entity_id
_entity_poly.type
_entity_poly.pdbx_seq_one_letter_code
_entity_poly.pdbx_strand_id
1 'polypeptide(L)'
;QSLDMRFEKVEETSHGAAKTLHGQMVIPPHAVTTYALPAAGRVTFNVKSAQQVRKGELLYTLASPDIVEMEGNASQARAALDRAAAELGTLRERRAQLEKIGTRNSELNTSIQFKEAEIHSLRAALNASNNKLKLVMESGVLKNNLLYIYAAADGSVQSVNMTQGAWGEQGAPALVMTNKGDLEFTTTIYGTDPVHYAKARLALTSGKNTELLNGSLRVAEQVDPATQSRALYFTPDRIPEGTHAGQLARLDLYSHDAATEGFIPVPNSAVVKVGVNDVVFIKAGNDTFVMKKVETLPSRQGKTPVKGLMPGQTIVTKGGYELKYILPTGEAGSKKAAGHFHADGQFHEGEH
;
A
#
# COMPACT_ATOMS: atom_id res chain seq x y z
N GLN A 1 -8.46 -55.70 18.88
CA GLN A 1 -8.76 -54.43 19.53
C GLN A 1 -8.52 -53.32 18.50
N SER A 2 -9.56 -52.58 18.12
CA SER A 2 -9.44 -51.42 17.20
C SER A 2 -8.57 -50.37 17.89
N LEU A 3 -7.43 -50.02 17.30
CA LEU A 3 -6.56 -48.95 17.77
C LEU A 3 -7.29 -47.60 17.58
N ASP A 4 -7.40 -46.81 18.65
CA ASP A 4 -7.95 -45.46 18.59
C ASP A 4 -6.90 -44.53 17.96
N MET A 5 -6.84 -44.49 16.64
CA MET A 5 -5.89 -43.72 15.85
C MET A 5 -6.48 -42.36 15.43
N ARG A 6 -5.69 -41.30 15.57
CA ARG A 6 -6.00 -40.00 14.99
C ARG A 6 -4.97 -39.62 13.95
N PHE A 7 -5.44 -38.92 12.96
CA PHE A 7 -4.65 -38.51 11.79
C PHE A 7 -4.72 -37.00 11.61
N GLU A 8 -3.64 -36.44 11.14
CA GLU A 8 -3.57 -35.03 10.75
C GLU A 8 -2.86 -34.94 9.40
N LYS A 9 -3.38 -34.10 8.51
CA LYS A 9 -2.74 -33.84 7.24
C LYS A 9 -1.62 -32.83 7.45
N VAL A 10 -0.42 -33.15 6.96
CA VAL A 10 0.72 -32.23 6.98
C VAL A 10 0.38 -31.07 6.05
N GLU A 11 0.14 -29.93 6.65
CA GLU A 11 -0.08 -28.70 5.90
C GLU A 11 1.25 -28.15 5.40
N GLU A 12 1.23 -27.46 4.27
CA GLU A 12 2.37 -26.67 3.81
C GLU A 12 2.64 -25.60 4.86
N THR A 13 3.52 -25.91 5.81
CA THR A 13 3.73 -25.04 6.94
C THR A 13 4.41 -23.75 6.52
N SER A 14 3.65 -22.71 6.60
CA SER A 14 4.20 -21.50 7.18
C SER A 14 4.70 -21.90 8.59
N HIS A 15 6.01 -21.87 8.85
CA HIS A 15 6.57 -21.93 10.21
C HIS A 15 5.66 -21.08 11.11
N GLY A 16 5.27 -21.59 12.27
CA GLY A 16 4.39 -20.85 13.18
C GLY A 16 4.97 -19.44 13.35
N ALA A 17 4.12 -18.42 13.36
CA ALA A 17 4.57 -17.04 13.43
C ALA A 17 5.59 -16.89 14.58
N ALA A 18 6.79 -16.44 14.25
CA ALA A 18 7.84 -16.21 15.24
C ALA A 18 7.42 -15.12 16.23
N LYS A 19 6.61 -14.19 15.75
CA LYS A 19 6.02 -13.11 16.55
C LYS A 19 4.66 -12.70 15.96
N THR A 20 3.69 -12.57 16.84
CA THR A 20 2.36 -12.04 16.49
C THR A 20 2.21 -10.66 17.11
N LEU A 21 1.81 -9.69 16.30
CA LEU A 21 1.58 -8.31 16.70
C LEU A 21 0.12 -7.93 16.44
N HIS A 22 -0.47 -7.20 17.39
CA HIS A 22 -1.81 -6.64 17.26
C HIS A 22 -1.70 -5.15 16.99
N GLY A 23 -2.56 -4.65 16.10
CA GLY A 23 -2.59 -3.25 15.72
C GLY A 23 -3.88 -2.92 15.00
N GLN A 24 -3.86 -1.82 14.27
CA GLN A 24 -5.05 -1.33 13.57
C GLN A 24 -4.72 -0.87 12.15
N MET A 25 -5.74 -0.87 11.31
CA MET A 25 -5.67 -0.26 9.99
C MET A 25 -5.76 1.26 10.13
N VAL A 26 -4.89 1.98 9.44
CA VAL A 26 -4.86 3.45 9.42
C VAL A 26 -4.83 3.97 7.98
N ILE A 27 -5.24 5.21 7.81
CA ILE A 27 -5.07 5.94 6.56
C ILE A 27 -3.68 6.53 6.58
N PRO A 28 -2.78 6.14 5.66
CA PRO A 28 -1.44 6.73 5.63
C PRO A 28 -1.50 8.19 5.16
N PRO A 29 -0.54 9.04 5.59
CA PRO A 29 -0.56 10.47 5.26
C PRO A 29 -0.63 10.78 3.76
N HIS A 30 0.00 9.96 2.92
CA HIS A 30 -0.02 10.13 1.46
C HIS A 30 -1.39 9.82 0.81
N ALA A 31 -2.27 9.11 1.53
CA ALA A 31 -3.63 8.83 1.10
C ALA A 31 -4.62 9.94 1.48
N VAL A 32 -4.17 10.95 2.23
CA VAL A 32 -5.00 12.08 2.64
C VAL A 32 -4.70 13.27 1.74
N THR A 33 -5.73 13.81 1.12
CA THR A 33 -5.64 15.01 0.29
C THR A 33 -6.45 16.12 0.93
N THR A 34 -5.79 17.21 1.30
CA THR A 34 -6.45 18.44 1.78
C THR A 34 -6.64 19.39 0.61
N TYR A 35 -7.88 19.74 0.34
CA TYR A 35 -8.24 20.78 -0.62
C TYR A 35 -8.32 22.11 0.10
N ALA A 36 -7.28 22.92 -0.06
CA ALA A 36 -7.23 24.27 0.46
C ALA A 36 -7.75 25.28 -0.57
N LEU A 37 -8.23 26.44 -0.11
CA LEU A 37 -8.68 27.51 -1.01
C LEU A 37 -7.50 28.12 -1.75
N PRO A 38 -7.51 28.16 -3.09
CA PRO A 38 -6.43 28.77 -3.89
C PRO A 38 -6.43 30.30 -3.85
N ALA A 39 -7.56 30.90 -3.46
CA ALA A 39 -7.71 32.34 -3.26
C ALA A 39 -8.79 32.60 -2.18
N ALA A 40 -8.82 33.80 -1.62
CA ALA A 40 -9.89 34.21 -0.72
C ALA A 40 -11.22 34.33 -1.47
N GLY A 41 -12.31 33.86 -0.84
CA GLY A 41 -13.61 33.88 -1.49
C GLY A 41 -14.70 33.08 -0.81
N ARG A 42 -15.86 33.07 -1.42
CA ARG A 42 -17.05 32.37 -0.96
C ARG A 42 -17.11 30.97 -1.54
N VAL A 43 -17.26 29.96 -0.67
CA VAL A 43 -17.29 28.54 -1.05
C VAL A 43 -18.70 28.01 -1.10
N THR A 44 -19.01 27.22 -2.13
CA THR A 44 -20.24 26.44 -2.25
C THR A 44 -19.90 24.97 -2.49
N PHE A 45 -20.21 24.12 -1.51
CA PHE A 45 -19.90 22.70 -1.57
C PHE A 45 -20.96 21.92 -2.35
N ASN A 46 -20.51 20.95 -3.15
CA ASN A 46 -21.34 20.00 -3.89
C ASN A 46 -21.32 18.59 -3.29
N VAL A 47 -20.50 18.40 -2.25
CA VAL A 47 -20.30 17.12 -1.57
C VAL A 47 -20.53 17.27 -0.06
N LYS A 48 -20.73 16.14 0.62
CA LYS A 48 -20.94 16.06 2.07
C LYS A 48 -19.87 15.17 2.71
N SER A 49 -19.66 15.31 4.01
CA SER A 49 -18.81 14.38 4.77
C SER A 49 -19.31 12.95 4.64
N ALA A 50 -18.39 11.99 4.58
CA ALA A 50 -18.62 10.57 4.35
C ALA A 50 -19.16 10.21 2.95
N GLN A 51 -19.24 11.16 2.02
CA GLN A 51 -19.64 10.89 0.64
C GLN A 51 -18.49 10.25 -0.14
N GLN A 52 -18.80 9.19 -0.89
CA GLN A 52 -17.86 8.64 -1.89
C GLN A 52 -17.89 9.52 -3.14
N VAL A 53 -16.72 9.83 -3.67
CA VAL A 53 -16.56 10.64 -4.87
C VAL A 53 -15.64 9.94 -5.86
N ARG A 54 -15.85 10.20 -7.14
CA ARG A 54 -15.02 9.71 -8.23
C ARG A 54 -14.07 10.80 -8.71
N LYS A 55 -12.95 10.40 -9.29
CA LYS A 55 -12.05 11.32 -9.97
C LYS A 55 -12.81 12.15 -11.00
N GLY A 56 -12.62 13.48 -10.94
CA GLY A 56 -13.33 14.44 -11.80
C GLY A 56 -14.73 14.84 -11.34
N GLU A 57 -15.19 14.38 -10.18
CA GLU A 57 -16.45 14.83 -9.57
C GLU A 57 -16.26 16.22 -8.93
N LEU A 58 -17.26 17.09 -9.09
CA LEU A 58 -17.21 18.44 -8.54
C LEU A 58 -17.31 18.42 -7.02
N LEU A 59 -16.30 18.95 -6.35
CA LEU A 59 -16.24 19.03 -4.90
C LEU A 59 -16.86 20.33 -4.39
N TYR A 60 -16.41 21.47 -4.92
CA TYR A 60 -16.93 22.77 -4.56
C TYR A 60 -16.65 23.81 -5.64
N THR A 61 -17.35 24.93 -5.57
CA THR A 61 -17.07 26.12 -6.36
C THR A 61 -16.61 27.26 -5.44
N LEU A 62 -15.71 28.09 -5.97
CA LEU A 62 -15.18 29.27 -5.29
C LEU A 62 -15.50 30.52 -6.11
N ALA A 63 -16.22 31.44 -5.50
CA ALA A 63 -16.42 32.78 -5.99
C ALA A 63 -15.40 33.72 -5.31
N SER A 64 -14.40 34.18 -6.08
CA SER A 64 -13.29 34.98 -5.57
C SER A 64 -13.14 36.29 -6.37
N PRO A 65 -13.25 37.46 -5.72
CA PRO A 65 -12.94 38.74 -6.34
C PRO A 65 -11.49 38.80 -6.81
N ASP A 66 -10.55 38.23 -6.07
CA ASP A 66 -9.11 38.21 -6.41
C ASP A 66 -8.86 37.48 -7.74
N ILE A 67 -9.57 36.37 -8.01
CA ILE A 67 -9.45 35.64 -9.28
C ILE A 67 -9.99 36.48 -10.42
N VAL A 68 -11.12 37.18 -10.22
CA VAL A 68 -11.72 38.06 -11.24
C VAL A 68 -10.77 39.25 -11.52
N GLU A 69 -10.14 39.81 -10.50
CA GLU A 69 -9.14 40.87 -10.66
C GLU A 69 -7.89 40.35 -11.40
N MET A 70 -7.39 39.13 -11.07
CA MET A 70 -6.23 38.54 -11.78
C MET A 70 -6.54 38.33 -13.25
N GLU A 71 -7.75 37.88 -13.61
CA GLU A 71 -8.19 37.68 -15.00
C GLU A 71 -8.30 39.04 -15.71
N GLY A 72 -8.87 40.05 -15.06
CA GLY A 72 -8.95 41.43 -15.54
C GLY A 72 -7.56 42.00 -15.84
N ASN A 73 -6.62 41.84 -14.89
CA ASN A 73 -5.24 42.32 -15.03
C ASN A 73 -4.51 41.65 -16.21
N ALA A 74 -4.68 40.33 -16.38
CA ALA A 74 -4.10 39.63 -17.51
C ALA A 74 -4.70 40.10 -18.86
N SER A 75 -6.02 40.32 -18.90
CA SER A 75 -6.71 40.83 -20.06
C SER A 75 -6.27 42.27 -20.44
N GLN A 76 -6.14 43.17 -19.46
CA GLN A 76 -5.63 44.50 -19.65
C GLN A 76 -4.19 44.54 -20.16
N ALA A 77 -3.30 43.71 -19.55
CA ALA A 77 -1.92 43.57 -20.00
C ALA A 77 -1.82 43.07 -21.45
N ARG A 78 -2.68 42.17 -21.84
CA ARG A 78 -2.75 41.65 -23.21
C ARG A 78 -3.20 42.77 -24.16
N ALA A 79 -4.25 43.50 -23.84
CA ALA A 79 -4.76 44.57 -24.68
C ALA A 79 -3.72 45.73 -24.83
N ALA A 80 -2.94 45.99 -23.78
CA ALA A 80 -1.85 46.97 -23.84
C ALA A 80 -0.72 46.51 -24.78
N LEU A 81 -0.34 45.23 -24.70
CA LEU A 81 0.67 44.62 -25.57
C LEU A 81 0.23 44.65 -27.03
N ASP A 82 -1.01 44.27 -27.28
CA ASP A 82 -1.58 44.21 -28.65
C ASP A 82 -1.61 45.63 -29.28
N ARG A 83 -1.96 46.68 -28.51
CA ARG A 83 -1.90 48.08 -28.95
C ARG A 83 -0.47 48.52 -29.26
N ALA A 84 0.47 48.26 -28.38
CA ALA A 84 1.87 48.63 -28.59
C ALA A 84 2.48 47.92 -29.80
N ALA A 85 2.08 46.67 -30.03
CA ALA A 85 2.51 45.90 -31.20
C ALA A 85 1.94 46.47 -32.53
N ALA A 86 0.68 46.90 -32.54
CA ALA A 86 0.08 47.57 -33.68
C ALA A 86 0.77 48.89 -34.00
N GLU A 87 1.03 49.71 -32.96
CA GLU A 87 1.77 50.98 -33.13
C GLU A 87 3.19 50.73 -33.69
N LEU A 88 3.90 49.74 -33.19
CA LEU A 88 5.21 49.35 -33.76
C LEU A 88 5.11 48.94 -35.22
N GLY A 89 4.06 48.21 -35.58
CA GLY A 89 3.77 47.86 -36.97
C GLY A 89 3.71 49.09 -37.86
N THR A 90 2.91 50.09 -37.46
CA THR A 90 2.75 51.35 -38.19
C THR A 90 4.07 52.11 -38.34
N LEU A 91 4.89 52.18 -37.23
CA LEU A 91 6.20 52.83 -37.29
C LEU A 91 7.17 52.13 -38.24
N ARG A 92 7.15 50.80 -38.28
CA ARG A 92 7.99 50.02 -39.18
C ARG A 92 7.57 50.17 -40.62
N GLU A 93 6.28 50.17 -40.91
CA GLU A 93 5.76 50.47 -42.26
C GLU A 93 6.20 51.83 -42.76
N ARG A 94 6.07 52.86 -41.90
CA ARG A 94 6.54 54.24 -42.20
C ARG A 94 8.04 54.26 -42.49
N ARG A 95 8.85 53.58 -41.71
CA ARG A 95 10.30 53.43 -41.96
C ARG A 95 10.55 52.80 -43.33
N ALA A 96 9.89 51.69 -43.68
CA ALA A 96 10.05 51.02 -44.95
C ALA A 96 9.67 51.92 -46.14
N GLN A 97 8.64 52.78 -46.00
CA GLN A 97 8.27 53.74 -47.02
C GLN A 97 9.35 54.81 -47.22
N LEU A 98 9.92 55.39 -46.15
CA LEU A 98 11.00 56.35 -46.22
C LEU A 98 12.31 55.80 -46.82
N GLU A 99 12.65 54.55 -46.47
CA GLU A 99 13.80 53.85 -47.04
C GLU A 99 13.69 53.63 -48.56
N LYS A 100 12.49 53.38 -49.07
CA LYS A 100 12.23 53.26 -50.52
C LYS A 100 12.52 54.54 -51.33
N ILE A 101 12.39 55.70 -50.73
CA ILE A 101 12.69 57.02 -51.26
C ILE A 101 14.08 57.54 -50.90
N GLY A 102 14.92 56.67 -50.33
CA GLY A 102 16.32 57.00 -49.92
C GLY A 102 16.48 57.91 -48.74
N THR A 103 15.40 58.13 -47.97
CA THR A 103 15.42 59.02 -46.76
C THR A 103 15.61 58.21 -45.49
N ARG A 104 16.66 58.52 -44.73
CA ARG A 104 16.86 57.96 -43.39
C ARG A 104 16.37 58.95 -42.33
N ASN A 105 15.56 58.46 -41.36
CA ASN A 105 15.09 59.22 -40.25
C ASN A 105 15.54 58.61 -38.93
N SER A 106 16.50 59.29 -38.24
CA SER A 106 17.06 58.82 -36.98
C SER A 106 16.05 58.82 -35.84
N GLU A 107 15.15 59.85 -35.81
CA GLU A 107 14.11 59.97 -34.78
C GLU A 107 13.11 58.83 -34.86
N LEU A 108 12.74 58.38 -36.07
CA LEU A 108 11.85 57.28 -36.29
C LEU A 108 12.50 55.95 -35.81
N ASN A 109 13.80 55.76 -36.09
CA ASN A 109 14.52 54.59 -35.60
C ASN A 109 14.58 54.58 -34.06
N THR A 110 14.83 55.72 -33.44
CA THR A 110 14.79 55.84 -31.97
C THR A 110 13.39 55.55 -31.42
N SER A 111 12.32 56.06 -32.05
CA SER A 111 10.94 55.76 -31.69
C SER A 111 10.61 54.26 -31.80
N ILE A 112 11.10 53.59 -32.83
CA ILE A 112 10.96 52.13 -32.99
C ILE A 112 11.66 51.41 -31.84
N GLN A 113 12.89 51.76 -31.50
CA GLN A 113 13.65 51.15 -30.37
C GLN A 113 12.92 51.32 -29.03
N PHE A 114 12.40 52.52 -28.76
CA PHE A 114 11.60 52.77 -27.54
C PHE A 114 10.34 51.88 -27.52
N LYS A 115 9.63 51.77 -28.62
CA LYS A 115 8.41 50.96 -28.72
C LYS A 115 8.73 49.46 -28.57
N GLU A 116 9.85 48.98 -29.10
CA GLU A 116 10.33 47.61 -28.92
C GLU A 116 10.66 47.32 -27.43
N ALA A 117 11.31 48.26 -26.74
CA ALA A 117 11.57 48.16 -25.29
C ALA A 117 10.28 48.15 -24.48
N GLU A 118 9.31 49.02 -24.82
CA GLU A 118 7.98 49.06 -24.22
C GLU A 118 7.25 47.69 -24.39
N ILE A 119 7.25 47.14 -25.59
CA ILE A 119 6.67 45.80 -25.90
C ILE A 119 7.33 44.72 -25.07
N HIS A 120 8.64 44.79 -24.91
CA HIS A 120 9.36 43.82 -24.07
C HIS A 120 8.89 43.88 -22.59
N SER A 121 8.74 45.10 -22.06
CA SER A 121 8.22 45.32 -20.72
C SER A 121 6.77 44.83 -20.55
N LEU A 122 5.88 45.19 -21.51
CA LEU A 122 4.48 44.76 -21.50
C LEU A 122 4.33 43.23 -21.60
N ARG A 123 5.21 42.57 -22.39
CA ARG A 123 5.25 41.08 -22.47
C ARG A 123 5.65 40.47 -21.14
N ALA A 124 6.62 41.05 -20.47
CA ALA A 124 7.02 40.57 -19.13
C ALA A 124 5.88 40.73 -18.10
N ALA A 125 5.16 41.86 -18.14
CA ALA A 125 4.00 42.10 -17.28
C ALA A 125 2.85 41.15 -17.56
N LEU A 126 2.55 40.85 -18.84
CA LEU A 126 1.55 39.86 -19.22
C LEU A 126 1.93 38.45 -18.75
N ASN A 127 3.19 38.06 -18.92
CA ASN A 127 3.68 36.76 -18.45
C ASN A 127 3.56 36.64 -16.91
N ALA A 128 3.89 37.69 -16.18
CA ALA A 128 3.73 37.72 -14.71
C ALA A 128 2.27 37.53 -14.28
N SER A 129 1.34 38.26 -14.95
CA SER A 129 -0.10 38.14 -14.69
C SER A 129 -0.63 36.75 -15.04
N ASN A 130 -0.25 36.21 -16.20
CA ASN A 130 -0.64 34.86 -16.60
C ASN A 130 -0.09 33.78 -15.65
N ASN A 131 1.12 33.92 -15.15
CA ASN A 131 1.69 32.98 -14.19
C ASN A 131 0.92 32.96 -12.87
N LYS A 132 0.50 34.11 -12.36
CA LYS A 132 -0.36 34.19 -11.18
C LYS A 132 -1.69 33.46 -11.41
N LEU A 133 -2.35 33.76 -12.50
CA LEU A 133 -3.63 33.14 -12.85
C LEU A 133 -3.47 31.62 -13.05
N LYS A 134 -2.40 31.18 -13.69
CA LYS A 134 -2.09 29.77 -13.90
C LYS A 134 -1.98 28.99 -12.59
N LEU A 135 -1.28 29.54 -11.58
CA LEU A 135 -1.16 28.89 -10.26
C LEU A 135 -2.53 28.63 -9.63
N VAL A 136 -3.46 29.56 -9.76
CA VAL A 136 -4.83 29.37 -9.28
C VAL A 136 -5.58 28.32 -10.10
N MET A 137 -5.42 28.34 -11.43
CA MET A 137 -6.08 27.42 -12.35
C MET A 137 -5.53 25.99 -12.28
N GLU A 138 -4.34 25.77 -11.72
CA GLU A 138 -3.83 24.44 -11.43
C GLU A 138 -4.70 23.71 -10.38
N SER A 139 -5.42 24.45 -9.54
CA SER A 139 -6.32 23.91 -8.52
C SER A 139 -7.73 23.57 -9.06
N GLY A 140 -8.12 24.08 -10.25
CA GLY A 140 -9.46 23.88 -10.78
C GLY A 140 -9.69 24.52 -12.16
N VAL A 141 -10.94 24.57 -12.58
CA VAL A 141 -11.37 25.13 -13.86
C VAL A 141 -12.15 26.44 -13.63
N LEU A 142 -11.66 27.55 -14.17
CA LEU A 142 -12.35 28.82 -14.11
C LEU A 142 -13.40 28.92 -15.22
N LYS A 143 -14.66 29.14 -14.85
CA LYS A 143 -15.78 29.33 -15.78
C LYS A 143 -16.80 30.28 -15.17
N ASN A 144 -17.22 31.29 -15.93
CA ASN A 144 -18.21 32.29 -15.51
C ASN A 144 -17.85 32.93 -14.15
N ASN A 145 -16.61 33.34 -13.95
CA ASN A 145 -16.08 33.96 -12.73
C ASN A 145 -16.15 33.06 -11.46
N LEU A 146 -16.38 31.76 -11.64
CA LEU A 146 -16.35 30.77 -10.60
C LEU A 146 -15.24 29.76 -10.87
N LEU A 147 -14.46 29.44 -9.85
CA LEU A 147 -13.48 28.36 -9.91
C LEU A 147 -14.13 27.07 -9.45
N TYR A 148 -14.14 26.06 -10.31
CA TYR A 148 -14.69 24.72 -10.07
C TYR A 148 -13.56 23.78 -9.66
N ILE A 149 -13.64 23.23 -8.47
CA ILE A 149 -12.63 22.31 -7.91
C ILE A 149 -13.17 20.90 -7.98
N TYR A 150 -12.38 20.01 -8.59
CA TYR A 150 -12.75 18.63 -8.85
C TYR A 150 -11.87 17.66 -8.06
N ALA A 151 -12.39 16.46 -7.78
CA ALA A 151 -11.64 15.39 -7.15
C ALA A 151 -10.48 14.91 -8.03
N ALA A 152 -9.26 14.89 -7.50
CA ALA A 152 -8.07 14.44 -8.20
C ALA A 152 -7.99 12.91 -8.34
N ALA A 153 -8.65 12.17 -7.45
CA ALA A 153 -8.70 10.71 -7.39
C ALA A 153 -10.06 10.23 -6.87
N ASP A 154 -10.33 8.92 -7.03
CA ASP A 154 -11.45 8.27 -6.36
C ASP A 154 -11.21 8.23 -4.85
N GLY A 155 -12.24 8.47 -4.05
CA GLY A 155 -12.06 8.48 -2.60
C GLY A 155 -13.33 8.78 -1.82
N SER A 156 -13.15 9.10 -0.54
CA SER A 156 -14.22 9.50 0.37
C SER A 156 -13.91 10.87 0.97
N VAL A 157 -14.90 11.73 1.04
CA VAL A 157 -14.82 13.01 1.77
C VAL A 157 -14.77 12.70 3.26
N GLN A 158 -13.62 12.91 3.89
CA GLN A 158 -13.44 12.68 5.33
C GLN A 158 -14.16 13.77 6.14
N SER A 159 -13.92 15.03 5.78
CA SER A 159 -14.54 16.18 6.43
C SER A 159 -14.74 17.34 5.46
N VAL A 160 -15.79 18.11 5.68
CA VAL A 160 -16.00 19.44 5.10
C VAL A 160 -15.78 20.42 6.24
N ASN A 161 -14.73 21.28 6.11
CA ASN A 161 -14.21 22.08 7.23
C ASN A 161 -14.78 23.51 7.27
N MET A 162 -15.62 23.84 6.31
CA MET A 162 -16.24 25.16 6.21
C MET A 162 -17.76 25.04 6.05
N THR A 163 -18.48 26.05 6.50
CA THR A 163 -19.93 26.13 6.31
C THR A 163 -20.27 26.51 4.86
N GLN A 164 -21.37 25.98 4.35
CA GLN A 164 -21.90 26.29 3.04
C GLN A 164 -22.11 27.81 2.86
N GLY A 165 -21.54 28.39 1.81
CA GLY A 165 -21.60 29.80 1.51
C GLY A 165 -20.70 30.69 2.38
N ALA A 166 -19.86 30.12 3.25
CA ALA A 166 -18.91 30.87 4.06
C ALA A 166 -17.81 31.51 3.20
N TRP A 167 -17.28 32.62 3.70
CA TRP A 167 -16.06 33.23 3.18
C TRP A 167 -14.85 32.56 3.82
N GLY A 168 -13.83 32.22 3.01
CA GLY A 168 -12.55 31.68 3.47
C GLY A 168 -11.36 32.45 2.90
N GLU A 169 -10.29 32.48 3.67
CA GLU A 169 -9.01 33.04 3.24
C GLU A 169 -8.21 32.06 2.37
N GLN A 170 -7.29 32.56 1.58
CA GLN A 170 -6.37 31.75 0.80
C GLN A 170 -5.60 30.78 1.73
N GLY A 171 -5.50 29.51 1.34
CA GLY A 171 -4.84 28.47 2.11
C GLY A 171 -5.72 27.82 3.19
N ALA A 172 -6.93 28.35 3.45
CA ALA A 172 -7.85 27.71 4.39
C ALA A 172 -8.26 26.32 3.90
N PRO A 173 -8.22 25.28 4.77
CA PRO A 173 -8.62 23.93 4.40
C PRO A 173 -10.15 23.86 4.20
N ALA A 174 -10.60 23.67 2.96
CA ALA A 174 -12.01 23.60 2.62
C ALA A 174 -12.59 22.23 2.93
N LEU A 175 -11.93 21.17 2.49
CA LEU A 175 -12.31 19.77 2.76
C LEU A 175 -11.09 18.85 2.75
N VAL A 176 -11.25 17.69 3.37
CA VAL A 176 -10.25 16.62 3.39
C VAL A 176 -10.85 15.38 2.76
N MET A 177 -10.11 14.77 1.86
CA MET A 177 -10.43 13.49 1.22
C MET A 177 -9.42 12.44 1.57
N THR A 178 -9.87 11.19 1.56
CA THR A 178 -9.02 10.00 1.62
C THR A 178 -9.18 9.21 0.33
N ASN A 179 -8.07 8.81 -0.26
CA ASN A 179 -8.07 8.01 -1.48
C ASN A 179 -8.64 6.61 -1.18
N LYS A 180 -9.39 6.06 -2.13
CA LYS A 180 -9.93 4.70 -2.01
C LYS A 180 -8.80 3.67 -2.12
N GLY A 181 -8.75 2.76 -1.17
CA GLY A 181 -7.84 1.61 -1.21
C GLY A 181 -6.48 1.80 -0.56
N ASP A 182 -6.18 2.97 -0.06
CA ASP A 182 -4.91 3.25 0.63
C ASP A 182 -5.09 3.13 2.15
N LEU A 183 -5.05 1.89 2.64
CA LEU A 183 -5.00 1.61 4.08
C LEU A 183 -3.72 0.86 4.41
N GLU A 184 -3.16 1.15 5.55
CA GLU A 184 -1.95 0.55 6.08
C GLU A 184 -2.20 0.03 7.49
N PHE A 185 -1.65 -1.13 7.83
CA PHE A 185 -1.67 -1.60 9.20
C PHE A 185 -0.53 -0.94 9.97
N THR A 186 -0.81 -0.48 11.18
CA THR A 186 0.21 0.03 12.10
C THR A 186 0.15 -0.65 13.45
N THR A 187 1.32 -0.84 14.02
CA THR A 187 1.50 -1.32 15.39
C THR A 187 2.82 -0.81 15.95
N THR A 188 3.09 -1.13 17.19
CA THR A 188 4.31 -0.75 17.89
C THR A 188 5.11 -1.98 18.27
N ILE A 189 6.42 -1.92 18.03
CA ILE A 189 7.37 -2.95 18.48
C ILE A 189 8.32 -2.35 19.52
N TYR A 190 8.61 -3.14 20.54
CA TYR A 190 9.53 -2.76 21.62
C TYR A 190 10.89 -3.42 21.39
N GLY A 191 11.94 -2.74 21.84
CA GLY A 191 13.33 -3.19 21.72
C GLY A 191 14.09 -2.61 20.53
N THR A 192 15.40 -2.74 20.60
CA THR A 192 16.36 -2.22 19.62
C THR A 192 16.82 -3.26 18.61
N ASP A 193 16.40 -4.51 18.76
CA ASP A 193 16.84 -5.60 17.90
C ASP A 193 16.49 -5.35 16.44
N PRO A 194 17.39 -5.70 15.51
CA PRO A 194 17.11 -5.61 14.09
C PRO A 194 15.90 -6.51 13.76
N VAL A 195 14.95 -5.93 13.03
CA VAL A 195 13.72 -6.63 12.62
C VAL A 195 14.01 -7.36 11.31
N HIS A 196 14.52 -8.59 11.43
CA HIS A 196 14.75 -9.46 10.28
C HIS A 196 13.67 -10.55 10.22
N TYR A 197 12.63 -10.30 9.43
CA TYR A 197 11.61 -11.29 9.15
C TYR A 197 11.62 -11.65 7.67
N ALA A 198 11.56 -12.94 7.40
CA ALA A 198 11.51 -13.46 6.03
C ALA A 198 10.16 -13.21 5.37
N LYS A 199 9.09 -13.21 6.17
CA LYS A 199 7.72 -13.07 5.71
C LYS A 199 6.85 -12.44 6.77
N ALA A 200 5.90 -11.63 6.33
CA ALA A 200 4.85 -11.07 7.17
C ALA A 200 3.48 -11.35 6.52
N ARG A 201 2.49 -11.67 7.33
CA ARG A 201 1.09 -11.85 6.89
C ARG A 201 0.15 -11.10 7.80
N LEU A 202 -0.71 -10.29 7.22
CA LEU A 202 -1.74 -9.57 7.95
C LEU A 202 -3.03 -10.40 7.97
N ALA A 203 -3.48 -10.76 9.15
CA ALA A 203 -4.78 -11.38 9.39
C ALA A 203 -5.82 -10.27 9.66
N LEU A 204 -6.70 -10.06 8.71
CA LEU A 204 -7.77 -9.08 8.80
C LEU A 204 -9.11 -9.81 8.88
N THR A 205 -9.87 -9.54 9.95
CA THR A 205 -11.18 -10.16 10.17
C THR A 205 -12.29 -9.21 9.72
N SER A 206 -13.07 -9.62 8.73
CA SER A 206 -14.27 -8.92 8.29
C SER A 206 -15.48 -9.82 8.52
N GLY A 207 -16.32 -9.45 9.49
CA GLY A 207 -17.45 -10.27 9.92
C GLY A 207 -17.00 -11.63 10.48
N LYS A 208 -17.40 -12.73 9.82
CA LYS A 208 -17.04 -14.10 10.22
C LYS A 208 -15.79 -14.63 9.49
N ASN A 209 -15.28 -13.92 8.51
CA ASN A 209 -14.17 -14.36 7.69
C ASN A 209 -12.88 -13.65 8.10
N THR A 210 -11.80 -14.41 8.24
CA THR A 210 -10.44 -13.89 8.41
C THR A 210 -9.65 -14.14 7.14
N GLU A 211 -9.19 -13.09 6.50
CA GLU A 211 -8.28 -13.16 5.36
C GLU A 211 -6.84 -12.97 5.80
N LEU A 212 -5.94 -13.75 5.21
CA LEU A 212 -4.49 -13.61 5.34
C LEU A 212 -3.95 -12.87 4.13
N LEU A 213 -3.43 -11.67 4.34
CA LEU A 213 -2.93 -10.79 3.30
C LEU A 213 -1.40 -10.78 3.30
N ASN A 214 -0.82 -10.87 2.12
CA ASN A 214 0.59 -10.59 1.91
C ASN A 214 0.78 -9.08 1.73
N GLY A 215 2.03 -8.61 1.84
CA GLY A 215 2.35 -7.21 1.69
C GLY A 215 3.79 -6.90 2.09
N SER A 216 4.11 -5.63 2.16
CA SER A 216 5.42 -5.12 2.52
C SER A 216 5.46 -4.58 3.95
N LEU A 217 6.56 -4.86 4.64
CA LEU A 217 6.81 -4.45 6.02
C LEU A 217 7.82 -3.30 6.06
N ARG A 218 7.51 -2.27 6.83
CA ARG A 218 8.42 -1.15 7.12
C ARG A 218 8.47 -0.91 8.62
N VAL A 219 9.64 -0.62 9.13
CA VAL A 219 9.86 -0.28 10.55
C VAL A 219 10.47 1.11 10.61
N ALA A 220 9.92 1.97 11.46
CA ALA A 220 10.49 3.29 11.68
C ALA A 220 11.90 3.16 12.28
N GLU A 221 12.84 3.94 11.78
CA GLU A 221 14.20 4.01 12.35
C GLU A 221 14.19 4.74 13.69
N GLN A 222 13.29 5.70 13.84
CA GLN A 222 13.17 6.51 15.05
C GLN A 222 12.58 5.69 16.18
N VAL A 223 13.26 5.71 17.32
CA VAL A 223 12.78 5.14 18.60
C VAL A 223 12.08 6.25 19.38
N ASP A 224 10.89 5.97 19.87
CA ASP A 224 10.21 6.83 20.83
C ASP A 224 10.98 6.82 22.16
N PRO A 225 11.53 7.96 22.62
CA PRO A 225 12.36 7.99 23.82
C PRO A 225 11.60 7.66 25.11
N ALA A 226 10.28 7.90 25.15
CA ALA A 226 9.46 7.66 26.33
C ALA A 226 9.08 6.19 26.49
N THR A 227 8.81 5.51 25.39
CA THR A 227 8.32 4.13 25.39
C THR A 227 9.36 3.11 24.94
N GLN A 228 10.51 3.55 24.42
CA GLN A 228 11.55 2.72 23.81
C GLN A 228 10.99 1.78 22.74
N SER A 229 10.06 2.32 21.98
CA SER A 229 9.35 1.57 20.93
C SER A 229 9.55 2.21 19.54
N ARG A 230 9.31 1.42 18.53
CA ARG A 230 9.33 1.85 17.12
C ARG A 230 7.99 1.53 16.46
N ALA A 231 7.52 2.43 15.62
CA ALA A 231 6.35 2.16 14.81
C ALA A 231 6.70 1.13 13.72
N LEU A 232 5.79 0.19 13.50
CA LEU A 232 5.85 -0.80 12.46
C LEU A 232 4.62 -0.62 11.57
N TYR A 233 4.86 -0.58 10.26
CA TYR A 233 3.86 -0.41 9.23
C TYR A 233 3.85 -1.62 8.31
N PHE A 234 2.67 -2.08 7.93
CA PHE A 234 2.51 -3.12 6.93
C PHE A 234 1.49 -2.67 5.88
N THR A 235 1.96 -2.62 4.63
CA THR A 235 1.13 -2.26 3.48
C THR A 235 0.69 -3.55 2.79
N PRO A 236 -0.57 -3.94 2.89
CA PRO A 236 -1.07 -5.14 2.22
C PRO A 236 -1.13 -4.93 0.70
N ASP A 237 -0.88 -6.00 -0.06
CA ASP A 237 -0.92 -5.97 -1.54
C ASP A 237 -2.33 -5.66 -2.08
N ARG A 238 -3.35 -5.93 -1.29
CA ARG A 238 -4.75 -5.58 -1.58
C ARG A 238 -5.51 -5.28 -0.30
N ILE A 239 -6.51 -4.43 -0.41
CA ILE A 239 -7.44 -4.11 0.68
C ILE A 239 -8.77 -4.82 0.39
N PRO A 240 -9.23 -5.74 1.26
CA PRO A 240 -10.55 -6.36 1.15
C PRO A 240 -11.67 -5.31 1.23
N GLU A 241 -12.76 -5.56 0.51
CA GLU A 241 -13.94 -4.70 0.62
C GLU A 241 -14.50 -4.68 2.06
N GLY A 242 -14.96 -3.52 2.49
CA GLY A 242 -15.47 -3.34 3.85
C GLY A 242 -14.37 -3.16 4.91
N THR A 243 -13.10 -3.01 4.51
CA THR A 243 -12.03 -2.62 5.43
C THR A 243 -12.09 -1.12 5.73
N HIS A 244 -12.00 -0.77 7.01
CA HIS A 244 -12.06 0.61 7.48
C HIS A 244 -10.86 0.98 8.34
N ALA A 245 -10.52 2.26 8.36
CA ALA A 245 -9.55 2.80 9.32
C ALA A 245 -10.07 2.60 10.75
N GLY A 246 -9.17 2.28 11.68
CA GLY A 246 -9.50 1.92 13.06
C GLY A 246 -9.85 0.44 13.26
N GLN A 247 -10.01 -0.35 12.19
CA GLN A 247 -10.25 -1.78 12.29
C GLN A 247 -9.04 -2.49 12.85
N LEU A 248 -9.25 -3.32 13.88
CA LEU A 248 -8.20 -4.13 14.49
C LEU A 248 -7.76 -5.26 13.56
N ALA A 249 -6.48 -5.53 13.55
CA ALA A 249 -5.89 -6.59 12.77
C ALA A 249 -4.70 -7.23 13.53
N ARG A 250 -4.29 -8.40 13.05
CA ARG A 250 -3.16 -9.15 13.59
C ARG A 250 -2.12 -9.35 12.50
N LEU A 251 -0.87 -9.01 12.81
CA LEU A 251 0.28 -9.23 11.93
C LEU A 251 1.11 -10.40 12.47
N ASP A 252 1.22 -11.44 11.66
CA ASP A 252 2.05 -12.61 11.93
C ASP A 252 3.39 -12.46 11.19
N LEU A 253 4.47 -12.41 11.95
CA LEU A 253 5.85 -12.26 11.46
C LEU A 253 6.56 -13.60 11.51
N TYR A 254 7.22 -13.98 10.43
CA TYR A 254 7.95 -15.24 10.28
C TYR A 254 9.44 -14.96 10.15
N SER A 255 10.25 -15.52 11.04
CA SER A 255 11.70 -15.37 10.98
C SER A 255 12.30 -16.24 9.88
N HIS A 256 13.40 -15.77 9.29
CA HIS A 256 14.25 -16.56 8.42
C HIS A 256 15.23 -17.31 9.32
N ASP A 257 14.80 -18.41 9.91
CA ASP A 257 15.70 -19.26 10.65
C ASP A 257 16.20 -20.35 9.70
N ALA A 258 17.39 -20.14 9.15
CA ALA A 258 18.05 -21.12 8.26
C ALA A 258 18.17 -22.50 8.93
N ALA A 259 18.17 -22.53 10.27
CA ALA A 259 18.15 -23.75 11.05
C ALA A 259 16.82 -24.52 10.98
N THR A 260 15.72 -23.86 10.58
CA THR A 260 14.39 -24.48 10.46
C THR A 260 13.91 -24.65 9.03
N GLU A 261 14.76 -24.33 8.06
CA GLU A 261 14.43 -24.48 6.63
C GLU A 261 14.20 -25.96 6.28
N GLY A 262 13.02 -26.27 5.76
CA GLY A 262 12.61 -27.65 5.44
C GLY A 262 12.07 -28.47 6.63
N PHE A 263 11.95 -27.87 7.81
CA PHE A 263 11.26 -28.48 8.96
C PHE A 263 9.79 -28.09 9.00
N ILE A 264 8.94 -29.07 9.21
CA ILE A 264 7.48 -28.91 9.32
C ILE A 264 7.08 -29.16 10.78
N PRO A 265 6.39 -28.24 11.47
CA PRO A 265 5.95 -28.48 12.83
C PRO A 265 4.77 -29.48 12.85
N VAL A 266 4.95 -30.60 13.53
CA VAL A 266 3.92 -31.58 13.77
C VAL A 266 3.61 -31.67 15.28
N PRO A 267 2.41 -32.12 15.68
CA PRO A 267 2.12 -32.35 17.10
C PRO A 267 3.19 -33.25 17.74
N ASN A 268 3.60 -32.95 18.96
CA ASN A 268 4.60 -33.77 19.67
C ASN A 268 4.23 -35.24 19.71
N SER A 269 2.94 -35.55 19.79
CA SER A 269 2.41 -36.91 19.80
C SER A 269 2.58 -37.69 18.51
N ALA A 270 2.88 -37.00 17.39
CA ALA A 270 3.15 -37.64 16.09
C ALA A 270 4.58 -38.16 15.99
N VAL A 271 5.50 -37.66 16.81
CA VAL A 271 6.91 -38.09 16.81
C VAL A 271 7.11 -39.21 17.83
N VAL A 272 7.55 -40.34 17.36
CA VAL A 272 7.77 -41.53 18.18
C VAL A 272 9.26 -41.91 18.14
N LYS A 273 9.83 -42.23 19.32
CA LYS A 273 11.20 -42.73 19.38
C LYS A 273 11.24 -44.24 19.12
N VAL A 274 12.05 -44.64 18.14
CA VAL A 274 12.35 -46.03 17.83
C VAL A 274 13.86 -46.22 17.86
N GLY A 275 14.35 -46.83 18.94
CA GLY A 275 15.78 -46.88 19.24
C GLY A 275 16.35 -45.47 19.45
N VAL A 276 17.34 -45.12 18.68
CA VAL A 276 18.00 -43.77 18.68
C VAL A 276 17.38 -42.79 17.69
N ASN A 277 16.40 -43.23 16.90
CA ASN A 277 15.83 -42.44 15.80
C ASN A 277 14.45 -41.89 16.20
N ASP A 278 14.18 -40.66 15.77
CA ASP A 278 12.84 -40.08 15.76
C ASP A 278 12.15 -40.48 14.46
N VAL A 279 10.92 -40.95 14.55
CA VAL A 279 10.13 -41.42 13.40
C VAL A 279 8.72 -40.84 13.43
N VAL A 280 8.13 -40.72 12.26
CA VAL A 280 6.72 -40.38 12.07
C VAL A 280 6.07 -41.47 11.24
N PHE A 281 4.85 -41.87 11.60
CA PHE A 281 4.06 -42.83 10.82
C PHE A 281 3.18 -42.06 9.83
N ILE A 282 3.33 -42.36 8.54
CA ILE A 282 2.57 -41.77 7.44
C ILE A 282 1.51 -42.81 7.00
N LYS A 283 0.27 -42.36 6.87
CA LYS A 283 -0.82 -43.17 6.31
C LYS A 283 -0.68 -43.21 4.80
N ALA A 284 -0.35 -44.39 4.26
CA ALA A 284 -0.17 -44.59 2.81
C ALA A 284 -1.42 -45.19 2.13
N GLY A 285 -2.34 -45.78 2.90
CA GLY A 285 -3.59 -46.38 2.43
C GLY A 285 -4.63 -46.43 3.57
N ASN A 286 -5.74 -47.19 3.36
CA ASN A 286 -6.79 -47.29 4.37
C ASN A 286 -6.27 -47.85 5.69
N ASP A 287 -5.45 -48.91 5.62
CA ASP A 287 -4.86 -49.59 6.80
C ASP A 287 -3.35 -49.79 6.65
N THR A 288 -2.71 -49.03 5.81
CA THR A 288 -1.28 -49.13 5.50
C THR A 288 -0.54 -47.92 6.09
N PHE A 289 0.50 -48.19 6.87
CA PHE A 289 1.33 -47.17 7.51
C PHE A 289 2.79 -47.35 7.13
N VAL A 290 3.47 -46.27 6.83
CA VAL A 290 4.90 -46.23 6.52
C VAL A 290 5.62 -45.52 7.65
N MET A 291 6.60 -46.15 8.26
CA MET A 291 7.48 -45.54 9.24
C MET A 291 8.56 -44.74 8.50
N LYS A 292 8.63 -43.47 8.77
CA LYS A 292 9.63 -42.58 8.18
C LYS A 292 10.52 -42.00 9.25
N LYS A 293 11.84 -42.22 9.09
CA LYS A 293 12.84 -41.57 9.93
C LYS A 293 12.87 -40.08 9.61
N VAL A 294 12.94 -39.23 10.64
CA VAL A 294 12.89 -37.79 10.56
C VAL A 294 13.97 -37.16 11.43
N GLU A 295 14.39 -35.96 11.05
CA GLU A 295 15.21 -35.11 11.90
C GLU A 295 14.29 -34.20 12.69
N THR A 296 14.58 -33.97 13.97
CA THR A 296 13.75 -33.15 14.85
C THR A 296 14.54 -32.02 15.46
N LEU A 297 13.87 -30.89 15.69
CA LEU A 297 14.37 -29.79 16.51
C LEU A 297 13.62 -29.76 17.84
N PRO A 298 14.13 -29.01 18.85
CA PRO A 298 13.45 -28.87 20.13
C PRO A 298 11.99 -28.43 19.99
N SER A 299 11.12 -29.12 20.70
CA SER A 299 9.69 -28.84 20.71
C SER A 299 9.38 -27.44 21.26
N ARG A 300 8.43 -26.74 20.62
CA ARG A 300 7.89 -25.45 21.07
C ARG A 300 6.37 -25.46 20.96
N GLN A 301 5.70 -24.95 21.98
CA GLN A 301 4.22 -24.79 21.98
C GLN A 301 3.44 -26.08 21.62
N GLY A 302 3.90 -27.25 22.07
CA GLY A 302 3.23 -28.53 21.79
C GLY A 302 3.47 -29.11 20.42
N LYS A 303 4.34 -28.50 19.59
CA LYS A 303 4.75 -28.96 18.27
C LYS A 303 6.24 -29.20 18.18
N THR A 304 6.64 -30.25 17.46
CA THR A 304 8.03 -30.57 17.15
C THR A 304 8.29 -30.28 15.68
N PRO A 305 9.26 -29.40 15.33
CA PRO A 305 9.67 -29.22 13.94
C PRO A 305 10.37 -30.50 13.43
N VAL A 306 9.93 -31.01 12.29
CA VAL A 306 10.35 -32.27 11.72
C VAL A 306 10.77 -32.08 10.26
N LYS A 307 11.98 -32.51 9.89
CA LYS A 307 12.47 -32.49 8.51
C LYS A 307 12.33 -33.90 7.89
N GLY A 308 11.90 -33.93 6.64
CA GLY A 308 11.74 -35.17 5.89
C GLY A 308 10.28 -35.50 5.55
N LEU A 309 9.30 -34.75 6.00
CA LEU A 309 7.90 -34.86 5.56
C LEU A 309 7.63 -33.98 4.35
N MET A 310 6.57 -34.31 3.61
CA MET A 310 6.08 -33.50 2.49
C MET A 310 4.68 -32.94 2.82
N PRO A 311 4.37 -31.71 2.41
CA PRO A 311 3.01 -31.19 2.49
C PRO A 311 2.01 -32.14 1.82
N GLY A 312 0.83 -32.27 2.42
CA GLY A 312 -0.23 -33.16 1.91
C GLY A 312 -0.19 -34.59 2.43
N GLN A 313 0.91 -35.06 3.05
CA GLN A 313 0.97 -36.37 3.70
C GLN A 313 0.06 -36.39 4.95
N THR A 314 -0.58 -37.53 5.20
CA THR A 314 -1.39 -37.77 6.39
C THR A 314 -0.55 -38.51 7.41
N ILE A 315 -0.33 -37.94 8.58
CA ILE A 315 0.45 -38.52 9.68
C ILE A 315 -0.42 -39.00 10.82
N VAL A 316 0.07 -39.98 11.57
CA VAL A 316 -0.57 -40.49 12.78
C VAL A 316 -0.21 -39.58 13.95
N THR A 317 -1.20 -38.98 14.60
CA THR A 317 -1.03 -38.10 15.77
C THR A 317 -1.40 -38.77 17.08
N LYS A 318 -2.17 -39.86 17.04
CA LYS A 318 -2.47 -40.74 18.19
C LYS A 318 -2.43 -42.19 17.75
N GLY A 319 -1.88 -43.07 18.55
CA GLY A 319 -1.71 -44.48 18.21
C GLY A 319 -0.35 -44.83 17.59
N GLY A 320 0.52 -43.82 17.36
CA GLY A 320 1.84 -44.04 16.80
C GLY A 320 2.79 -44.84 17.66
N TYR A 321 2.59 -44.78 18.97
CA TYR A 321 3.40 -45.57 19.94
C TYR A 321 3.03 -47.06 19.88
N GLU A 322 1.77 -47.39 19.68
CA GLU A 322 1.27 -48.72 19.52
C GLU A 322 1.76 -49.34 18.20
N LEU A 323 1.78 -48.56 17.11
CA LEU A 323 2.33 -49.00 15.83
C LEU A 323 3.80 -49.42 15.90
N LYS A 324 4.59 -48.80 16.82
CA LYS A 324 5.98 -49.17 17.06
C LYS A 324 6.15 -50.65 17.47
N TYR A 325 5.21 -51.22 18.22
CA TYR A 325 5.30 -52.59 18.72
C TYR A 325 4.77 -53.62 17.78
N ILE A 326 4.02 -53.18 16.76
CA ILE A 326 3.46 -54.09 15.73
C ILE A 326 4.46 -54.21 14.57
N LEU A 327 5.38 -53.28 14.41
CA LEU A 327 6.41 -53.30 13.39
C LEU A 327 7.63 -54.12 13.81
N PRO A 328 8.16 -55.06 12.97
CA PRO A 328 9.40 -55.74 13.27
C PRO A 328 10.56 -54.72 13.36
N THR A 329 11.34 -54.80 14.40
CA THR A 329 12.60 -54.05 14.56
C THR A 329 13.67 -54.65 13.64
N GLY A 330 13.63 -54.32 12.36
CA GLY A 330 14.74 -54.56 11.44
C GLY A 330 15.81 -53.50 11.64
N GLU A 331 17.05 -53.92 11.89
CA GLU A 331 18.22 -53.04 11.98
C GLU A 331 18.33 -52.18 10.74
N ALA A 332 18.54 -50.87 10.97
CA ALA A 332 18.78 -49.87 9.94
C ALA A 332 20.15 -50.10 9.31
N GLY A 333 20.23 -50.89 8.25
CA GLY A 333 21.52 -51.17 7.58
C GLY A 333 21.49 -52.09 6.39
N SER A 334 20.47 -52.10 5.53
CA SER A 334 20.63 -52.60 4.17
C SER A 334 19.58 -52.03 3.23
N LYS A 335 20.01 -51.70 2.04
CA LYS A 335 19.18 -51.31 0.90
C LYS A 335 18.14 -52.38 0.63
N LYS A 336 16.88 -51.96 0.40
CA LYS A 336 15.68 -52.71 0.06
C LYS A 336 14.88 -53.25 1.27
N ALA A 337 13.80 -52.58 1.55
CA ALA A 337 12.47 -53.15 1.73
C ALA A 337 11.48 -52.00 1.98
N ALA A 338 10.81 -51.54 0.95
CA ALA A 338 9.51 -50.89 1.11
C ALA A 338 8.50 -52.02 1.36
N GLY A 339 8.31 -52.42 2.62
CA GLY A 339 7.26 -53.33 3.01
C GLY A 339 6.10 -52.55 3.65
N HIS A 340 4.86 -53.02 3.48
CA HIS A 340 3.65 -52.42 4.06
C HIS A 340 2.93 -53.48 4.93
N PHE A 341 2.25 -53.00 5.98
CA PHE A 341 1.45 -53.84 6.88
C PHE A 341 -0.04 -53.56 6.72
N HIS A 342 -0.82 -54.62 6.91
CA HIS A 342 -2.26 -54.54 7.07
C HIS A 342 -2.67 -54.49 8.56
N ALA A 343 -3.87 -54.00 8.83
CA ALA A 343 -4.40 -53.89 10.18
C ALA A 343 -4.60 -55.22 10.93
N ASP A 344 -4.46 -56.34 10.21
CA ASP A 344 -4.49 -57.73 10.71
C ASP A 344 -3.14 -58.26 11.20
N GLY A 345 -2.06 -57.45 11.07
CA GLY A 345 -0.72 -57.81 11.57
C GLY A 345 0.17 -58.62 10.62
N GLN A 346 -0.20 -58.76 9.35
CA GLN A 346 0.63 -59.48 8.36
C GLN A 346 1.51 -58.53 7.56
N PHE A 347 2.79 -58.92 7.35
CA PHE A 347 3.80 -58.20 6.57
C PHE A 347 3.91 -58.81 5.16
N HIS A 348 3.87 -57.98 4.15
CA HIS A 348 4.17 -58.36 2.76
C HIS A 348 5.34 -57.54 2.23
N GLU A 349 6.39 -58.24 1.74
CA GLU A 349 7.40 -57.70 0.87
C GLU A 349 6.83 -57.64 -0.55
N GLY A 350 6.64 -56.47 -1.12
CA GLY A 350 6.13 -56.27 -2.46
C GLY A 350 7.21 -55.70 -3.37
N GLU A 351 7.65 -56.49 -4.34
CA GLU A 351 8.20 -56.03 -5.59
C GLU A 351 7.04 -55.54 -6.49
N HIS A 352 7.11 -54.26 -6.88
CA HIS A 352 6.61 -53.81 -8.18
C HIS A 352 7.47 -52.64 -8.67
#